data_f7460f04322de90c836ad4a8ae2f797f
#
_entry.id   f7460f04322de90c836ad4a8ae2f797f
#
_cell.length_a   1.000
_cell.length_b   1.000
_cell.length_c   1.000
_cell.angle_alpha   90.00
_cell.angle_beta   90.00
_cell.angle_gamma   90.00
#
_symmetry.space_group_name_H-M   'P 1'
#
loop_
_entity.id
_entity.type
_entity.pdbx_description
1 polymer ?
#
loop_
_entity_poly.entity_id
_entity_poly.type
_entity_poly.pdbx_seq_one_letter_code
_entity_poly.pdbx_strand_id
1 'polypeptide(L)'
;MHGGWYQYMRSGDQKPKVTKELLLRVLNYAKPYWWHISGMLVTILLSAALTLVSPLIFRQMIDTVLPSKNLNQLTILAVALLLVPIFIGGIGVIQRRLNSAVGEGVIYDLRSSLFSRLQRMSLRFFTNTKTGE
;
A
#
# COMPACT_ATOMS: atom_id res chain seq x y z
N MET A 1 -26.52 40.11 -22.98
CA MET A 1 -25.26 40.26 -22.21
C MET A 1 -25.20 39.14 -21.17
N HIS A 2 -24.84 37.92 -21.53
CA HIS A 2 -24.73 36.78 -20.62
C HIS A 2 -23.63 35.84 -21.16
N GLY A 3 -22.40 36.12 -20.83
CA GLY A 3 -21.27 35.37 -21.39
C GLY A 3 -20.06 35.20 -20.44
N GLY A 4 -20.26 35.34 -19.11
CA GLY A 4 -19.13 35.35 -18.16
C GLY A 4 -18.89 34.07 -17.37
N TRP A 5 -19.82 33.14 -17.36
CA TRP A 5 -19.74 31.95 -16.46
C TRP A 5 -18.91 30.79 -17.02
N TYR A 6 -18.76 30.70 -18.32
CA TYR A 6 -18.01 29.61 -18.95
C TYR A 6 -16.49 29.77 -18.88
N GLN A 7 -16.00 30.95 -18.52
CA GLN A 7 -14.57 31.22 -18.44
C GLN A 7 -13.95 30.72 -17.13
N TYR A 8 -14.74 30.61 -16.05
CA TYR A 8 -14.28 30.09 -14.77
C TYR A 8 -14.16 28.57 -14.72
N MET A 9 -14.88 27.82 -15.54
CA MET A 9 -14.78 26.36 -15.61
C MET A 9 -13.58 25.85 -16.40
N ARG A 10 -12.87 26.72 -17.10
CA ARG A 10 -11.72 26.32 -17.95
C ARG A 10 -10.36 26.40 -17.26
N SER A 11 -10.32 26.90 -16.03
CA SER A 11 -9.07 27.02 -15.24
C SER A 11 -8.69 25.76 -14.49
N GLY A 12 -9.48 24.68 -14.55
CA GLY A 12 -9.30 23.43 -13.77
C GLY A 12 -8.49 22.33 -14.45
N ASP A 13 -8.09 22.46 -15.72
CA ASP A 13 -7.44 21.36 -16.44
C ASP A 13 -5.91 21.53 -16.58
N GLN A 14 -5.28 22.11 -15.58
CA GLN A 14 -3.85 21.94 -15.42
C GLN A 14 -3.61 20.59 -14.73
N LYS A 15 -3.56 19.51 -15.52
CA LYS A 15 -2.99 18.23 -15.07
C LYS A 15 -1.65 18.53 -14.42
N PRO A 16 -1.46 18.23 -13.13
CA PRO A 16 -0.20 18.50 -12.46
C PRO A 16 0.89 17.75 -13.24
N LYS A 17 1.76 18.48 -13.93
CA LYS A 17 2.94 17.88 -14.56
C LYS A 17 3.75 17.26 -13.43
N VAL A 18 3.77 15.93 -13.37
CA VAL A 18 4.59 15.20 -12.43
C VAL A 18 6.05 15.49 -12.79
N THR A 19 6.60 16.54 -12.19
CA THR A 19 7.98 16.94 -12.38
C THR A 19 8.87 16.01 -11.55
N LYS A 20 10.05 15.67 -12.08
CA LYS A 20 11.06 14.85 -11.37
C LYS A 20 11.35 15.37 -9.95
N GLU A 21 11.29 16.69 -9.77
CA GLU A 21 11.45 17.36 -8.47
C GLU A 21 10.33 17.01 -7.48
N LEU A 22 9.08 16.87 -7.97
CA LEU A 22 7.94 16.46 -7.16
C LEU A 22 8.11 15.01 -6.70
N LEU A 23 8.56 14.11 -7.60
CA LEU A 23 8.87 12.72 -7.27
C LEU A 23 10.01 12.61 -6.24
N LEU A 24 11.08 13.37 -6.42
CA LEU A 24 12.19 13.40 -5.47
C LEU A 24 11.77 13.95 -4.10
N ARG A 25 10.88 14.93 -4.07
CA ARG A 25 10.34 15.48 -2.82
C ARG A 25 9.46 14.47 -2.10
N VAL A 26 8.60 13.74 -2.82
CA VAL A 26 7.77 12.66 -2.27
C VAL A 26 8.64 11.51 -1.77
N LEU A 27 9.66 11.10 -2.52
CA LEU A 27 10.63 10.08 -2.11
C LEU A 27 11.41 10.49 -0.84
N ASN A 28 11.71 11.77 -0.69
CA ASN A 28 12.39 12.28 0.50
C ASN A 28 11.50 12.24 1.76
N TYR A 29 10.17 12.38 1.58
CA TYR A 29 9.19 12.15 2.66
C TYR A 29 9.05 10.66 3.03
N ALA A 30 9.29 9.75 2.08
CA ALA A 30 9.26 8.30 2.32
C ALA A 30 10.54 7.78 3.01
N LYS A 31 11.62 8.57 3.02
CA LYS A 31 12.93 8.19 3.58
C LYS A 31 12.89 7.67 5.03
N PRO A 32 12.14 8.27 5.99
CA PRO A 32 12.04 7.75 7.35
C PRO A 32 11.31 6.40 7.42
N TYR A 33 10.48 6.07 6.43
CA TYR A 33 9.68 4.83 6.39
C TYR A 33 10.31 3.73 5.54
N TRP A 34 11.55 3.90 5.07
CA TRP A 34 12.23 2.94 4.19
C TRP A 34 12.27 1.52 4.76
N TRP A 35 12.51 1.37 6.06
CA TRP A 35 12.49 0.07 6.73
C TRP A 35 11.12 -0.60 6.69
N HIS A 36 10.04 0.15 6.83
CA HIS A 36 8.69 -0.37 6.73
C HIS A 36 8.35 -0.74 5.28
N ILE A 37 8.75 0.10 4.33
CA ILE A 37 8.54 -0.15 2.89
C ILE A 37 9.32 -1.39 2.44
N SER A 38 10.57 -1.56 2.85
CA SER A 38 11.33 -2.77 2.54
C SER A 38 10.74 -4.01 3.21
N GLY A 39 10.27 -3.91 4.45
CA GLY A 39 9.54 -4.98 5.13
C GLY A 39 8.26 -5.38 4.40
N MET A 40 7.48 -4.40 3.90
CA MET A 40 6.30 -4.66 3.07
C MET A 40 6.67 -5.40 1.78
N LEU A 41 7.72 -4.97 1.11
CA LEU A 41 8.19 -5.60 -0.13
C LEU A 41 8.62 -7.05 0.10
N VAL A 42 9.34 -7.31 1.18
CA VAL A 42 9.72 -8.68 1.58
C VAL A 42 8.49 -9.54 1.87
N THR A 43 7.51 -9.04 2.62
CA THR A 43 6.27 -9.80 2.93
C THR A 43 5.46 -10.08 1.67
N ILE A 44 5.40 -9.14 0.71
CA ILE A 44 4.73 -9.35 -0.59
C ILE A 44 5.42 -10.45 -1.38
N LEU A 45 6.75 -10.39 -1.51
CA LEU A 45 7.52 -11.42 -2.23
C LEU A 45 7.37 -12.80 -1.59
N LEU A 46 7.39 -12.85 -0.25
CA LEU A 46 7.23 -14.10 0.49
C LEU A 46 5.83 -14.68 0.31
N SER A 47 4.79 -13.85 0.37
CA SER A 47 3.40 -14.27 0.10
C SER A 47 3.24 -14.77 -1.34
N ALA A 48 3.82 -14.07 -2.31
CA ALA A 48 3.79 -14.49 -3.71
C ALA A 48 4.48 -15.83 -3.92
N ALA A 49 5.65 -16.04 -3.31
CA ALA A 49 6.36 -17.32 -3.36
C ALA A 49 5.56 -18.46 -2.74
N LEU A 50 4.94 -18.23 -1.57
CA LEU A 50 4.10 -19.23 -0.91
C LEU A 50 2.85 -19.58 -1.74
N THR A 51 2.26 -18.60 -2.42
CA THR A 51 1.10 -18.82 -3.28
C THR A 51 1.44 -19.76 -4.45
N LEU A 52 2.68 -19.70 -4.97
CA LEU A 52 3.15 -20.61 -6.03
C LEU A 52 3.35 -22.05 -5.53
N VAL A 53 3.51 -22.27 -4.24
CA VAL A 53 3.69 -23.61 -3.66
C VAL A 53 2.41 -24.46 -3.86
N SER A 54 1.22 -23.87 -3.72
CA SER A 54 -0.06 -24.58 -3.87
C SER A 54 -0.21 -25.28 -5.22
N PRO A 55 -0.03 -24.60 -6.38
CA PRO A 55 -0.13 -25.27 -7.67
C PRO A 55 0.98 -26.32 -7.89
N LEU A 56 2.17 -26.14 -7.30
CA LEU A 56 3.23 -27.14 -7.38
C LEU A 56 2.89 -28.40 -6.61
N ILE A 57 2.28 -28.27 -5.43
CA ILE A 57 1.77 -29.40 -4.64
C ILE A 57 0.67 -30.14 -5.42
N PHE A 58 -0.28 -29.42 -5.99
CA PHE A 58 -1.34 -30.01 -6.81
C PHE A 58 -0.78 -30.79 -8.01
N ARG A 59 0.19 -30.19 -8.71
CA ARG A 59 0.85 -30.87 -9.82
C ARG A 59 1.50 -32.18 -9.38
N GLN A 60 2.29 -32.17 -8.31
CA GLN A 60 2.96 -33.34 -7.79
C GLN A 60 1.96 -34.43 -7.34
N MET A 61 0.83 -34.01 -6.77
CA MET A 61 -0.25 -34.88 -6.32
C MET A 61 -0.86 -35.61 -7.50
N ILE A 62 -1.14 -34.91 -8.60
CA ILE A 62 -1.79 -35.47 -9.81
C ILE A 62 -0.79 -36.28 -10.61
N ASP A 63 0.41 -35.79 -10.87
CA ASP A 63 1.36 -36.40 -11.80
C ASP A 63 2.09 -37.60 -11.20
N THR A 64 2.30 -37.62 -9.88
CA THR A 64 3.20 -38.60 -9.25
C THR A 64 2.49 -39.44 -8.20
N VAL A 65 1.71 -38.85 -7.31
CA VAL A 65 1.19 -39.55 -6.13
C VAL A 65 -0.06 -40.34 -6.45
N LEU A 66 -0.97 -39.81 -7.26
CA LEU A 66 -2.17 -40.53 -7.68
C LEU A 66 -1.84 -41.82 -8.46
N PRO A 67 -0.96 -41.80 -9.48
CA PRO A 67 -0.61 -43.01 -10.22
C PRO A 67 0.10 -44.07 -9.37
N SER A 68 0.94 -43.61 -8.40
CA SER A 68 1.70 -44.52 -7.52
C SER A 68 0.88 -45.14 -6.38
N LYS A 69 -0.37 -44.70 -6.18
CA LYS A 69 -1.27 -45.10 -5.09
C LYS A 69 -0.63 -45.05 -3.69
N ASN A 70 0.35 -44.13 -3.48
CA ASN A 70 1.06 -43.98 -2.24
C ASN A 70 0.29 -43.08 -1.28
N LEU A 71 -0.53 -43.70 -0.39
CA LEU A 71 -1.37 -43.00 0.56
C LEU A 71 -0.56 -42.16 1.56
N ASN A 72 0.65 -42.57 1.91
CA ASN A 72 1.48 -41.81 2.85
C ASN A 72 1.96 -40.49 2.25
N GLN A 73 2.42 -40.48 1.00
CA GLN A 73 2.79 -39.28 0.29
C GLN A 73 1.59 -38.36 0.04
N LEU A 74 0.41 -38.94 -0.26
CA LEU A 74 -0.82 -38.17 -0.42
C LEU A 74 -1.19 -37.41 0.85
N THR A 75 -1.10 -38.06 2.01
CA THR A 75 -1.39 -37.45 3.30
C THR A 75 -0.44 -36.31 3.61
N ILE A 76 0.87 -36.47 3.38
CA ILE A 76 1.88 -35.45 3.62
C ILE A 76 1.61 -34.21 2.73
N LEU A 77 1.33 -34.40 1.45
CA LEU A 77 1.02 -33.31 0.52
C LEU A 77 -0.31 -32.61 0.86
N ALA A 78 -1.32 -33.37 1.30
CA ALA A 78 -2.58 -32.80 1.75
C ALA A 78 -2.38 -31.91 3.01
N VAL A 79 -1.61 -32.39 4.00
CA VAL A 79 -1.26 -31.58 5.16
C VAL A 79 -0.46 -30.35 4.77
N ALA A 80 0.52 -30.48 3.89
CA ALA A 80 1.29 -29.32 3.38
C ALA A 80 0.38 -28.29 2.70
N LEU A 81 -0.62 -28.74 1.93
CA LEU A 81 -1.58 -27.84 1.27
C LEU A 81 -2.44 -27.08 2.28
N LEU A 82 -2.80 -27.68 3.41
CA LEU A 82 -3.53 -27.01 4.50
C LEU A 82 -2.65 -26.01 5.26
N LEU A 83 -1.35 -26.26 5.38
CA LEU A 83 -0.44 -25.37 6.06
C LEU A 83 -0.12 -24.09 5.28
N VAL A 84 -0.08 -24.15 3.95
CA VAL A 84 0.24 -22.98 3.09
C VAL A 84 -0.66 -21.77 3.39
N PRO A 85 -2.01 -21.85 3.43
CA PRO A 85 -2.86 -20.71 3.73
C PRO A 85 -2.68 -20.19 5.14
N ILE A 86 -2.31 -21.03 6.11
CA ILE A 86 -2.02 -20.63 7.50
C ILE A 86 -0.78 -19.71 7.51
N PHE A 87 0.29 -20.10 6.83
CA PHE A 87 1.49 -19.27 6.70
C PHE A 87 1.21 -17.94 5.95
N ILE A 88 0.44 -17.99 4.85
CA ILE A 88 0.04 -16.80 4.11
C ILE A 88 -0.78 -15.86 5.02
N GLY A 89 -1.69 -16.41 5.81
CA GLY A 89 -2.48 -15.65 6.79
C GLY A 89 -1.60 -14.96 7.84
N GLY A 90 -0.61 -15.66 8.38
CA GLY A 90 0.36 -15.11 9.34
C GLY A 90 1.17 -13.95 8.73
N ILE A 91 1.68 -14.12 7.52
CA ILE A 91 2.39 -13.05 6.78
C ILE A 91 1.45 -11.87 6.53
N GLY A 92 0.18 -12.13 6.19
CA GLY A 92 -0.83 -11.09 5.97
C GLY A 92 -1.09 -10.22 7.20
N VAL A 93 -1.01 -10.79 8.41
CA VAL A 93 -1.11 -10.00 9.66
C VAL A 93 0.08 -9.06 9.81
N ILE A 94 1.29 -9.53 9.54
CA ILE A 94 2.51 -8.71 9.58
C ILE A 94 2.41 -7.58 8.56
N GLN A 95 1.99 -7.89 7.35
CA GLN A 95 1.81 -6.92 6.27
C GLN A 95 0.80 -5.82 6.62
N ARG A 96 -0.33 -6.18 7.25
CA ARG A 96 -1.32 -5.19 7.72
C ARG A 96 -0.72 -4.25 8.77
N ARG A 97 0.04 -4.77 9.73
CA ARG A 97 0.72 -3.94 10.74
C ARG A 97 1.70 -2.95 10.11
N LEU A 98 2.50 -3.40 9.14
CA LEU A 98 3.43 -2.54 8.44
C LEU A 98 2.69 -1.45 7.64
N ASN A 99 1.60 -1.81 6.95
CA ASN A 99 0.76 -0.86 6.21
C ASN A 99 0.14 0.20 7.11
N SER A 100 -0.41 -0.21 8.28
CA SER A 100 -0.99 0.74 9.25
C SER A 100 0.07 1.68 9.81
N ALA A 101 1.25 1.17 10.15
CA ALA A 101 2.34 2.00 10.69
C ALA A 101 2.78 3.09 9.69
N VAL A 102 2.88 2.77 8.40
CA VAL A 102 3.21 3.75 7.36
C VAL A 102 2.05 4.73 7.15
N GLY A 103 0.82 4.24 7.04
CA GLY A 103 -0.35 5.08 6.81
C GLY A 103 -0.59 6.07 7.94
N GLU A 104 -0.57 5.61 9.18
CA GLU A 104 -0.74 6.46 10.36
C GLU A 104 0.39 7.47 10.53
N GLY A 105 1.64 7.03 10.28
CA GLY A 105 2.81 7.90 10.34
C GLY A 105 2.74 9.03 9.33
N VAL A 106 2.39 8.76 8.08
CA VAL A 106 2.24 9.78 7.03
C VAL A 106 1.10 10.76 7.36
N ILE A 107 -0.05 10.26 7.87
CA ILE A 107 -1.16 11.12 8.29
C ILE A 107 -0.74 12.03 9.45
N TYR A 108 -0.03 11.49 10.43
CA TYR A 108 0.49 12.26 11.57
C TYR A 108 1.45 13.36 11.11
N ASP A 109 2.41 13.04 10.25
CA ASP A 109 3.39 13.99 9.72
C ASP A 109 2.72 15.10 8.90
N LEU A 110 1.71 14.76 8.08
CA LEU A 110 0.93 15.73 7.32
C LEU A 110 0.15 16.67 8.25
N ARG A 111 -0.56 16.13 9.25
CA ARG A 111 -1.30 16.93 10.23
C ARG A 111 -0.39 17.87 11.00
N SER A 112 0.74 17.37 11.49
CA SER A 112 1.74 18.14 12.22
C SER A 112 2.32 19.26 11.35
N SER A 113 2.64 18.96 10.11
CA SER A 113 3.16 19.95 9.15
C SER A 113 2.12 21.02 8.81
N LEU A 114 0.85 20.63 8.60
CA LEU A 114 -0.24 21.56 8.35
C LEU A 114 -0.50 22.46 9.57
N PHE A 115 -0.57 21.88 10.76
CA PHE A 115 -0.78 22.61 11.99
C PHE A 115 0.34 23.61 12.26
N SER A 116 1.60 23.19 12.08
CA SER A 116 2.77 24.07 12.21
C SER A 116 2.75 25.24 11.20
N ARG A 117 2.28 25.00 9.98
CA ARG A 117 2.12 26.06 8.97
C ARG A 117 0.99 27.02 9.32
N LEU A 118 -0.15 26.50 9.79
CA LEU A 118 -1.29 27.31 10.22
C LEU A 118 -0.91 28.23 11.40
N GLN A 119 -0.16 27.71 12.39
CA GLN A 119 0.30 28.53 13.52
C GLN A 119 1.28 29.62 13.12
N ARG A 120 2.00 29.49 12.02
CA ARG A 120 2.93 30.52 11.50
C ARG A 120 2.25 31.54 10.59
N MET A 121 0.96 31.33 10.25
CA MET A 121 0.18 32.29 9.47
C MET A 121 -0.24 33.47 10.35
N SER A 122 -0.16 34.69 9.81
CA SER A 122 -0.56 35.89 10.51
C SER A 122 -2.08 35.92 10.80
N LEU A 123 -2.47 36.50 11.92
CA LEU A 123 -3.88 36.71 12.32
C LEU A 123 -4.70 37.39 11.22
N ARG A 124 -4.08 38.19 10.37
CA ARG A 124 -4.70 38.86 9.21
C ARG A 124 -5.24 37.87 8.16
N PHE A 125 -4.65 36.67 8.06
CA PHE A 125 -5.13 35.63 7.17
C PHE A 125 -6.46 35.04 7.68
N PHE A 126 -6.59 34.83 8.99
CA PHE A 126 -7.81 34.27 9.60
C PHE A 126 -9.00 35.25 9.62
N THR A 127 -8.74 36.56 9.61
CA THR A 127 -9.79 37.58 9.56
C THR A 127 -10.37 37.77 8.15
N ASN A 128 -9.61 37.47 7.10
CA ASN A 128 -10.01 37.71 5.71
C ASN A 128 -10.50 36.44 4.96
N THR A 129 -10.32 35.25 5.54
CA THR A 129 -10.72 33.99 4.88
C THR A 129 -11.96 33.44 5.60
N LYS A 130 -13.10 33.45 4.91
CA LYS A 130 -14.32 32.83 5.41
C LYS A 130 -14.13 31.32 5.48
N THR A 131 -14.44 30.73 6.63
CA THR A 131 -14.44 29.30 6.85
C THR A 131 -15.63 28.72 6.06
N GLY A 132 -15.37 28.08 4.92
CA GLY A 132 -16.40 27.36 4.18
C GLY A 132 -16.56 27.69 2.70
N GLU A 133 -15.62 28.40 2.07
CA GLU A 133 -15.54 28.51 0.60
C GLU A 133 -14.41 27.65 0.04
#